data_ac43b56425f1fef4c25f7a93e7ca57a7
#
_entry.id   ac43b56425f1fef4c25f7a93e7ca57a7
#
_cell.length_a   1.000
_cell.length_b   1.000
_cell.length_c   1.000
_cell.angle_alpha   90.00
_cell.angle_beta   90.00
_cell.angle_gamma   90.00
#
_symmetry.space_group_name_H-M   'P 1'
#
loop_
_entity.id
_entity.type
_entity.pdbx_description
1 polymer ?
#
loop_
_entity_poly.entity_id
_entity_poly.type
_entity_poly.pdbx_seq_one_letter_code
_entity_poly.pdbx_strand_id
1 'polypeptide(L)'
;RVMAVNPLVEVEAVQAELTAKNALELLAGCDAAVDCLDNIPSRLLLQQAAKEAGIPLVHAAIAGWRGQVAVVQPGEDLLSLLYNNSRQEQGEEISTGTLSFTAATLGALQASEVVKLLLGRQGLQGELLILDLLNASSTRLRLT
;
A
#
# COMPACT_ATOMS: atom_id res chain seq x y z
N ARG A 1 -7.80 -3.33 -18.87
CA ARG A 1 -9.07 -3.35 -18.08
C ARG A 1 -9.43 -1.97 -17.57
N VAL A 2 -8.49 -1.18 -16.98
CA VAL A 2 -8.78 0.17 -16.45
C VAL A 2 -9.40 1.07 -17.54
N MET A 3 -8.77 1.16 -18.70
CA MET A 3 -9.29 1.93 -19.84
C MET A 3 -10.64 1.45 -20.36
N ALA A 4 -10.98 0.17 -20.18
CA ALA A 4 -12.31 -0.35 -20.54
C ALA A 4 -13.41 0.08 -19.54
N VAL A 5 -13.03 0.45 -18.32
CA VAL A 5 -13.95 0.98 -17.29
C VAL A 5 -14.08 2.49 -17.43
N ASN A 6 -12.96 3.18 -17.62
CA ASN A 6 -12.94 4.63 -17.83
C ASN A 6 -11.91 5.00 -18.92
N PRO A 7 -12.36 5.31 -20.14
CA PRO A 7 -11.47 5.63 -21.26
C PRO A 7 -10.83 7.02 -21.17
N LEU A 8 -11.24 7.86 -20.21
CA LEU A 8 -10.67 9.19 -19.98
C LEU A 8 -9.43 9.19 -19.11
N VAL A 9 -9.09 8.03 -18.51
CA VAL A 9 -7.90 7.86 -17.68
C VAL A 9 -6.74 7.42 -18.56
N GLU A 10 -5.65 8.15 -18.52
CA GLU A 10 -4.40 7.71 -19.13
C GLU A 10 -3.78 6.62 -18.26
N VAL A 11 -3.37 5.53 -18.87
CA VAL A 11 -2.77 4.38 -18.18
C VAL A 11 -1.49 3.99 -18.89
N GLU A 12 -0.38 4.09 -18.19
CA GLU A 12 0.89 3.53 -18.61
C GLU A 12 1.11 2.19 -17.88
N ALA A 13 1.27 1.12 -18.65
CA ALA A 13 1.52 -0.23 -18.11
C ALA A 13 2.99 -0.58 -18.33
N VAL A 14 3.75 -0.64 -17.24
CA VAL A 14 5.18 -1.01 -17.28
C VAL A 14 5.33 -2.43 -16.76
N GLN A 15 5.74 -3.37 -17.63
CA GLN A 15 6.04 -4.74 -17.24
C GLN A 15 7.50 -4.83 -16.79
N ALA A 16 7.75 -4.65 -15.51
CA ALA A 16 9.08 -4.70 -14.93
C ALA A 16 9.04 -5.26 -13.50
N GLU A 17 10.10 -5.92 -13.10
CA GLU A 17 10.35 -6.22 -11.69
C GLU A 17 10.80 -4.92 -10.99
N LEU A 18 10.21 -4.63 -9.82
CA LEU A 18 10.61 -3.49 -9.01
C LEU A 18 11.98 -3.76 -8.38
N THR A 19 12.94 -2.90 -8.67
CA THR A 19 14.31 -2.99 -8.18
C THR A 19 14.80 -1.62 -7.69
N ALA A 20 15.85 -1.58 -6.87
CA ALA A 20 16.46 -0.33 -6.45
C ALA A 20 16.99 0.54 -7.62
N LYS A 21 17.22 -0.06 -8.79
CA LYS A 21 17.73 0.66 -9.97
C LYS A 21 16.65 1.41 -10.75
N ASN A 22 15.40 0.88 -10.74
CA ASN A 22 14.31 1.43 -11.54
C ASN A 22 13.20 2.07 -10.70
N ALA A 23 13.19 1.89 -9.38
CA ALA A 23 12.10 2.33 -8.52
C ALA A 23 11.85 3.84 -8.59
N LEU A 24 12.89 4.66 -8.58
CA LEU A 24 12.76 6.11 -8.70
C LEU A 24 12.27 6.55 -10.08
N GLU A 25 12.74 5.89 -11.13
CA GLU A 25 12.28 6.16 -12.50
C GLU A 25 10.79 5.83 -12.66
N LEU A 26 10.33 4.70 -12.08
CA LEU A 26 8.93 4.29 -12.09
C LEU A 26 8.01 5.25 -11.30
N LEU A 27 8.55 5.95 -10.31
CA LEU A 27 7.81 6.92 -9.50
C LEU A 27 7.96 8.37 -10.00
N ALA A 28 8.73 8.60 -11.04
CA ALA A 28 8.97 9.95 -11.55
C ALA A 28 7.67 10.62 -12.01
N GLY A 29 7.37 11.80 -11.47
CA GLY A 29 6.17 12.56 -11.80
C GLY A 29 4.88 12.06 -11.16
N CYS A 30 4.95 11.05 -10.27
CA CYS A 30 3.79 10.59 -9.51
C CYS A 30 3.53 11.49 -8.29
N ASP A 31 2.25 11.72 -7.95
CA ASP A 31 1.81 12.44 -6.75
C ASP A 31 1.67 11.52 -5.52
N ALA A 32 1.54 10.23 -5.73
CA ALA A 32 1.46 9.19 -4.69
C ALA A 32 1.84 7.83 -5.26
N ALA A 33 2.37 6.95 -4.40
CA ALA A 33 2.56 5.54 -4.70
C ALA A 33 1.51 4.68 -3.99
N VAL A 34 1.14 3.54 -4.58
CA VAL A 34 0.21 2.57 -3.98
C VAL A 34 0.86 1.21 -3.93
N ASP A 35 0.93 0.63 -2.74
CA ASP A 35 1.51 -0.69 -2.51
C ASP A 35 0.46 -1.80 -2.76
N CYS A 36 0.60 -2.48 -3.87
CA CYS A 36 -0.17 -3.68 -4.23
C CYS A 36 0.75 -4.92 -4.34
N LEU A 37 1.90 -4.90 -3.65
CA LEU A 37 2.91 -5.94 -3.71
C LEU A 37 2.58 -7.10 -2.77
N ASP A 38 3.16 -8.26 -3.03
CA ASP A 38 2.89 -9.52 -2.34
C ASP A 38 4.05 -10.02 -1.45
N ASN A 39 5.14 -9.25 -1.35
CA ASN A 39 6.28 -9.62 -0.54
C ASN A 39 6.88 -8.44 0.21
N ILE A 40 7.46 -8.71 1.37
CA ILE A 40 8.00 -7.69 2.28
C ILE A 40 9.19 -6.93 1.69
N PRO A 41 10.18 -7.59 1.05
CA PRO A 41 11.31 -6.87 0.47
C PRO A 41 10.90 -5.80 -0.57
N SER A 42 9.98 -6.14 -1.47
CA SER A 42 9.49 -5.19 -2.48
C SER A 42 8.69 -4.04 -1.86
N ARG A 43 7.92 -4.28 -0.78
CA ARG A 43 7.21 -3.24 -0.02
C ARG A 43 8.17 -2.25 0.61
N LEU A 44 9.23 -2.75 1.27
CA LEU A 44 10.27 -1.90 1.88
C LEU A 44 11.02 -1.10 0.82
N LEU A 45 11.32 -1.71 -0.32
CA LEU A 45 11.94 -1.04 -1.45
C LEU A 45 11.04 0.08 -2.01
N LEU A 46 9.74 -0.18 -2.16
CA LEU A 46 8.78 0.83 -2.61
C LEU A 46 8.68 1.99 -1.62
N GLN A 47 8.65 1.71 -0.31
CA GLN A 47 8.67 2.76 0.72
C GLN A 47 9.92 3.63 0.61
N GLN A 48 11.09 3.02 0.47
CA GLN A 48 12.34 3.76 0.32
C GLN A 48 12.32 4.65 -0.93
N ALA A 49 11.86 4.11 -2.05
CA ALA A 49 11.77 4.88 -3.30
C ALA A 49 10.75 6.02 -3.21
N ALA A 50 9.58 5.81 -2.59
CA ALA A 50 8.58 6.85 -2.36
C ALA A 50 9.13 7.96 -1.45
N LYS A 51 9.87 7.59 -0.40
CA LYS A 51 10.56 8.52 0.50
C LYS A 51 11.59 9.37 -0.26
N GLU A 52 12.41 8.76 -1.11
CA GLU A 52 13.40 9.46 -1.94
C GLU A 52 12.75 10.36 -3.00
N ALA A 53 11.63 9.92 -3.59
CA ALA A 53 10.84 10.71 -4.53
C ALA A 53 10.06 11.85 -3.84
N GLY A 54 9.97 11.85 -2.51
CA GLY A 54 9.25 12.87 -1.75
C GLY A 54 7.73 12.76 -1.86
N ILE A 55 7.19 11.58 -2.19
CA ILE A 55 5.76 11.33 -2.35
C ILE A 55 5.21 10.38 -1.26
N PRO A 56 3.93 10.50 -0.86
CA PRO A 56 3.30 9.57 0.07
C PRO A 56 3.12 8.18 -0.55
N LEU A 57 3.18 7.15 0.31
CA LEU A 57 2.87 5.78 -0.05
C LEU A 57 1.60 5.33 0.66
N VAL A 58 0.61 4.86 -0.09
CA VAL A 58 -0.58 4.21 0.47
C VAL A 58 -0.33 2.70 0.50
N HIS A 59 -0.05 2.19 1.70
CA HIS A 59 0.23 0.78 1.95
C HIS A 59 -1.04 0.01 2.27
N ALA A 60 -1.18 -1.22 1.74
CA ALA A 60 -2.08 -2.23 2.26
C ALA A 60 -1.46 -3.62 2.22
N ALA A 61 -1.86 -4.46 3.17
CA ALA A 61 -1.52 -5.87 3.19
C ALA A 61 -2.73 -6.69 3.65
N ILE A 62 -2.84 -7.92 3.14
CA ILE A 62 -3.92 -8.84 3.46
C ILE A 62 -3.37 -10.17 3.95
N ALA A 63 -4.12 -10.84 4.85
CA ALA A 63 -3.86 -12.19 5.30
C ALA A 63 -5.21 -12.85 5.65
N GLY A 64 -5.70 -13.75 4.80
CA GLY A 64 -7.02 -14.36 4.96
C GLY A 64 -8.14 -13.32 5.05
N TRP A 65 -8.87 -13.32 6.15
CA TRP A 65 -9.98 -12.40 6.44
C TRP A 65 -9.52 -11.02 6.95
N ARG A 66 -8.23 -10.85 7.24
CA ARG A 66 -7.69 -9.62 7.80
C ARG A 66 -6.94 -8.82 6.78
N GLY A 67 -6.88 -7.53 7.00
CA GLY A 67 -6.05 -6.63 6.23
C GLY A 67 -5.73 -5.36 7.00
N GLN A 68 -4.74 -4.64 6.51
CA GLN A 68 -4.30 -3.38 7.08
C GLN A 68 -4.08 -2.34 5.98
N VAL A 69 -4.34 -1.08 6.31
CA VAL A 69 -4.09 0.07 5.43
C VAL A 69 -3.45 1.19 6.25
N ALA A 70 -2.47 1.85 5.66
CA ALA A 70 -1.85 3.05 6.22
C ALA A 70 -1.42 4.01 5.11
N VAL A 71 -1.28 5.28 5.45
CA VAL A 71 -0.63 6.29 4.62
C VAL A 71 0.71 6.62 5.24
N VAL A 72 1.78 6.32 4.52
CA VAL A 72 3.17 6.60 4.91
C VAL A 72 3.59 7.91 4.27
N GLN A 73 3.90 8.92 5.09
CA GLN A 73 4.36 10.22 4.60
C GLN A 73 5.85 10.17 4.19
N PRO A 74 6.29 11.04 3.28
CA PRO A 74 7.71 11.18 2.98
C PRO A 74 8.49 11.52 4.26
N GLY A 75 9.42 10.67 4.67
CA GLY A 75 10.16 10.84 5.93
C GLY A 75 9.77 9.87 7.04
N GLU A 76 8.66 9.16 6.89
CA GLU A 76 8.29 8.06 7.79
C GLU A 76 8.88 6.72 7.31
N ASP A 77 9.19 5.84 8.27
CA ASP A 77 9.73 4.50 8.02
C ASP A 77 8.77 3.43 8.57
N LEU A 78 7.46 3.63 8.37
CA LEU A 78 6.41 2.81 8.95
C LEU A 78 6.54 1.32 8.60
N LEU A 79 6.76 0.99 7.32
CA LEU A 79 6.85 -0.42 6.92
C LEU A 79 8.09 -1.08 7.53
N SER A 80 9.17 -0.33 7.71
CA SER A 80 10.34 -0.82 8.41
C SER A 80 10.02 -1.16 9.87
N LEU A 81 9.20 -0.37 10.55
CA LEU A 81 8.74 -0.65 11.91
C LEU A 81 7.80 -1.87 11.96
N LEU A 82 6.87 -1.97 11.02
CA LEU A 82 5.92 -3.07 10.95
C LEU A 82 6.59 -4.41 10.64
N TYR A 83 7.60 -4.42 9.77
CA TYR A 83 8.23 -5.64 9.25
C TYR A 83 9.65 -5.90 9.78
N ASN A 84 10.20 -5.03 10.63
CA ASN A 84 11.60 -5.10 11.10
C ASN A 84 11.97 -6.40 11.83
N ASN A 85 10.99 -7.10 12.42
CA ASN A 85 11.19 -8.38 13.10
C ASN A 85 10.83 -9.60 12.23
N SER A 86 10.31 -9.40 11.02
CA SER A 86 10.00 -10.52 10.15
C SER A 86 11.28 -10.97 9.42
N ARG A 87 11.83 -12.11 9.83
CA ARG A 87 12.85 -12.82 9.04
C ARG A 87 12.26 -13.51 7.79
N GLN A 88 10.98 -13.30 7.55
CA GLN A 88 10.23 -13.92 6.47
C GLN A 88 10.14 -12.94 5.29
N GLU A 89 10.40 -13.44 4.10
CA GLU A 89 10.22 -12.67 2.85
C GLU A 89 8.74 -12.45 2.54
N GLN A 90 7.88 -13.27 3.08
CA GLN A 90 6.43 -13.26 2.90
C GLN A 90 5.72 -13.17 4.26
N GLY A 91 4.52 -12.60 4.28
CA GLY A 91 3.72 -12.43 5.48
C GLY A 91 2.85 -13.65 5.82
N GLU A 92 1.86 -13.42 6.68
CA GLU A 92 0.91 -14.47 7.13
C GLU A 92 0.02 -15.02 6.02
N GLU A 93 -0.08 -14.33 4.88
CA GLU A 93 -0.89 -14.72 3.73
C GLU A 93 -0.56 -16.12 3.17
N ILE A 94 0.66 -16.60 3.36
CA ILE A 94 1.06 -17.95 2.94
C ILE A 94 0.25 -19.02 3.68
N SER A 95 0.07 -18.83 4.98
CA SER A 95 -0.64 -19.80 5.83
C SER A 95 -2.16 -19.59 5.83
N THR A 96 -2.60 -18.33 5.66
CA THR A 96 -4.02 -17.95 5.74
C THR A 96 -4.69 -17.84 4.37
N GLY A 97 -3.90 -17.77 3.30
CA GLY A 97 -4.38 -17.55 1.93
C GLY A 97 -4.79 -16.10 1.66
N THR A 98 -5.17 -15.85 0.41
CA THR A 98 -5.63 -14.55 -0.06
C THR A 98 -7.08 -14.65 -0.53
N LEU A 99 -7.98 -13.93 0.14
CA LEU A 99 -9.39 -13.93 -0.22
C LEU A 99 -9.70 -12.71 -1.10
N SER A 100 -10.36 -12.93 -2.22
CA SER A 100 -10.63 -11.89 -3.22
C SER A 100 -11.41 -10.71 -2.66
N PHE A 101 -12.36 -10.95 -1.77
CA PHE A 101 -13.15 -9.89 -1.14
C PHE A 101 -12.32 -9.07 -0.15
N THR A 102 -11.34 -9.69 0.54
CA THR A 102 -10.41 -8.94 1.40
C THR A 102 -9.56 -8.02 0.54
N ALA A 103 -8.96 -8.52 -0.54
CA ALA A 103 -8.19 -7.73 -1.48
C ALA A 103 -9.01 -6.58 -2.08
N ALA A 104 -10.25 -6.84 -2.50
CA ALA A 104 -11.14 -5.83 -3.06
C ALA A 104 -11.48 -4.72 -2.06
N THR A 105 -11.76 -5.09 -0.80
CA THR A 105 -12.06 -4.14 0.28
C THR A 105 -10.84 -3.23 0.56
N LEU A 106 -9.66 -3.82 0.69
CA LEU A 106 -8.44 -3.06 0.96
C LEU A 106 -8.05 -2.18 -0.23
N GLY A 107 -8.19 -2.67 -1.46
CA GLY A 107 -7.96 -1.86 -2.67
C GLY A 107 -8.90 -0.66 -2.77
N ALA A 108 -10.18 -0.82 -2.41
CA ALA A 108 -11.13 0.30 -2.35
C ALA A 108 -10.75 1.33 -1.27
N LEU A 109 -10.27 0.88 -0.12
CA LEU A 109 -9.77 1.76 0.94
C LEU A 109 -8.50 2.49 0.49
N GLN A 110 -7.53 1.81 -0.12
CA GLN A 110 -6.35 2.47 -0.70
C GLN A 110 -6.75 3.56 -1.69
N ALA A 111 -7.65 3.26 -2.62
CA ALA A 111 -8.13 4.24 -3.58
C ALA A 111 -8.76 5.46 -2.89
N SER A 112 -9.54 5.26 -1.82
CA SER A 112 -10.11 6.37 -1.05
C SER A 112 -9.05 7.22 -0.36
N GLU A 113 -7.99 6.62 0.16
CA GLU A 113 -6.87 7.35 0.78
C GLU A 113 -6.08 8.16 -0.27
N VAL A 114 -5.85 7.59 -1.46
CA VAL A 114 -5.23 8.34 -2.58
C VAL A 114 -6.06 9.55 -2.94
N VAL A 115 -7.37 9.41 -3.10
CA VAL A 115 -8.26 10.55 -3.41
C VAL A 115 -8.22 11.62 -2.30
N LYS A 116 -8.17 11.23 -1.03
CA LYS A 116 -8.01 12.19 0.08
C LYS A 116 -6.67 12.93 -0.01
N LEU A 117 -5.58 12.23 -0.27
CA LEU A 117 -4.26 12.84 -0.47
C LEU A 117 -4.28 13.88 -1.59
N LEU A 118 -4.79 13.52 -2.75
CA LEU A 118 -4.88 14.40 -3.91
C LEU A 118 -5.78 15.62 -3.69
N LEU A 119 -6.79 15.50 -2.82
CA LEU A 119 -7.68 16.59 -2.43
C LEU A 119 -7.18 17.38 -1.21
N GLY A 120 -5.98 17.10 -0.69
CA GLY A 120 -5.46 17.74 0.52
C GLY A 120 -6.30 17.46 1.78
N ARG A 121 -7.04 16.35 1.82
CA ARG A 121 -7.86 15.96 2.96
C ARG A 121 -7.10 15.03 3.90
N GLN A 122 -7.44 15.09 5.17
CA GLN A 122 -6.91 14.16 6.14
C GLN A 122 -7.48 12.75 5.93
N GLY A 123 -6.58 11.73 5.96
CA GLY A 123 -6.90 10.32 5.90
C GLY A 123 -6.21 9.56 7.04
N LEU A 124 -5.53 8.48 6.73
CA LEU A 124 -4.84 7.60 7.68
C LEU A 124 -3.37 7.99 7.95
N GLN A 125 -3.02 9.28 7.79
CA GLN A 125 -1.68 9.74 8.13
C GLN A 125 -1.40 9.59 9.63
N GLY A 126 -0.31 8.88 9.98
CA GLY A 126 0.04 8.57 11.37
C GLY A 126 -0.86 7.52 12.03
N GLU A 127 -1.68 6.82 11.27
CA GLU A 127 -2.56 5.76 11.75
C GLU A 127 -2.43 4.48 10.89
N LEU A 128 -2.54 3.33 11.54
CA LEU A 128 -2.73 2.03 10.90
C LEU A 128 -4.18 1.58 11.13
N LEU A 129 -4.94 1.42 10.06
CA LEU A 129 -6.26 0.80 10.10
C LEU A 129 -6.11 -0.70 9.90
N ILE A 130 -6.58 -1.48 10.87
CA ILE A 130 -6.67 -2.94 10.79
C ILE A 130 -8.13 -3.32 10.63
N LEU A 131 -8.44 -4.17 9.66
CA LEU A 131 -9.76 -4.74 9.40
C LEU A 131 -9.77 -6.23 9.70
N ASP A 132 -10.82 -6.70 10.33
CA ASP A 132 -11.17 -8.11 10.49
C ASP A 132 -12.56 -8.34 9.87
N LEU A 133 -12.58 -8.83 8.64
CA LEU A 133 -13.83 -9.05 7.90
C LEU A 133 -14.61 -10.25 8.41
N LEU A 134 -13.95 -11.20 9.09
CA LEU A 134 -14.63 -12.34 9.69
C LEU A 134 -15.56 -11.89 10.84
N ASN A 135 -15.07 -10.94 11.65
CA ASN A 135 -15.80 -10.42 12.81
C ASN A 135 -16.47 -9.05 12.53
N ALA A 136 -16.41 -8.56 11.28
CA ALA A 136 -16.93 -7.25 10.86
C ALA A 136 -16.44 -6.11 11.77
N SER A 137 -15.16 -6.13 12.15
CA SER A 137 -14.57 -5.16 13.06
C SER A 137 -13.39 -4.41 12.46
N SER A 138 -13.12 -3.24 13.00
CA SER A 138 -11.95 -2.44 12.62
C SER A 138 -11.30 -1.81 13.83
N THR A 139 -9.98 -1.65 13.78
CA THR A 139 -9.18 -1.00 14.81
C THR A 139 -8.26 0.02 14.18
N ARG A 140 -8.15 1.20 14.77
CA ARG A 140 -7.15 2.20 14.40
C ARG A 140 -6.08 2.27 15.48
N LEU A 141 -4.83 2.12 15.06
CA LEU A 141 -3.66 2.27 15.90
C LEU A 141 -2.94 3.56 15.50
N ARG A 142 -2.68 4.43 16.44
CA ARG A 142 -1.81 5.59 16.23
C ARG A 142 -0.37 5.14 16.22
N LEU A 143 0.36 5.61 15.25
CA LEU A 143 1.77 5.35 15.05
C LEU A 143 2.52 6.58 15.57
N THR A 144 2.98 6.49 16.81
CA THR A 144 3.76 7.57 17.47
C THR A 144 5.24 7.35 17.29
#